data_eef19194a56fd0cf0ebf59e8889217e6
#
_entry.id   eef19194a56fd0cf0ebf59e8889217e6
#
_cell.length_a   1.000
_cell.length_b   1.000
_cell.length_c   1.000
_cell.angle_alpha   90.00
_cell.angle_beta   90.00
_cell.angle_gamma   90.00
#
_symmetry.space_group_name_H-M   'P 1'
#
loop_
_entity.id
_entity.type
_entity.pdbx_description
1 polymer ?
#
loop_
_entity_poly.entity_id
_entity_poly.type
_entity_poly.pdbx_seq_one_letter_code
_entity_poly.pdbx_strand_id
1 'polypeptide(L)'
;MKKQYFSTFVHGLEKPVEAMLHKEGGVAVERIVPGAAIYRSVREPSLPFVHQTFSVLFQMKPVADVNDAIRRLLATGSWLDRFPYEETQGKRFRVVTAVGDQLVAANMRYVDMLEKAICENTGMKTYRERPDVELWVLCRPEAAYFLWRIGKRSATRQEGQLRSDVCAVVAFLSRCSGGSATILGGTSGTLVQAMKSCGARTLTCVCPDRASARLIGDKVRGVRVIEGSSGYTDLADRSQDAVTLYLPVKAERYEESELRNALYEARRILREDGVLIIVAALHHAESTLRKTQGVRALARYDLTLSGQRSAIWVMQPKEEDAFEA
;
A
#
# COMPACT_ATOMS: atom_id res chain seq x y z
N MET A 1 13.10 -24.93 3.03
CA MET A 1 14.02 -23.81 2.72
C MET A 1 13.26 -22.49 2.70
N LYS A 2 13.87 -21.38 3.10
CA LYS A 2 13.27 -20.03 2.93
C LYS A 2 13.32 -19.66 1.44
N LYS A 3 12.16 -19.39 0.83
CA LYS A 3 12.07 -18.85 -0.54
C LYS A 3 12.30 -17.34 -0.52
N GLN A 4 12.84 -16.79 -1.59
CA GLN A 4 13.03 -15.36 -1.78
C GLN A 4 11.81 -14.77 -2.48
N TYR A 5 11.36 -13.63 -1.98
CA TYR A 5 10.19 -12.90 -2.49
C TYR A 5 10.56 -11.47 -2.85
N PHE A 6 9.84 -10.94 -3.81
CA PHE A 6 9.89 -9.55 -4.24
C PHE A 6 8.47 -9.00 -4.15
N SER A 7 8.27 -7.93 -3.37
CA SER A 7 6.95 -7.28 -3.25
C SER A 7 7.03 -5.82 -3.60
N THR A 8 6.03 -5.32 -4.31
CA THR A 8 5.92 -3.90 -4.66
C THR A 8 4.96 -3.17 -3.72
N PHE A 9 5.22 -1.90 -3.47
CA PHE A 9 4.38 -0.99 -2.70
C PHE A 9 4.49 0.44 -3.24
N VAL A 10 3.73 1.38 -2.69
CA VAL A 10 3.79 2.78 -3.12
C VAL A 10 5.13 3.39 -2.70
N HIS A 11 5.87 3.92 -3.67
CA HIS A 11 7.10 4.68 -3.43
C HIS A 11 6.86 5.82 -2.42
N GLY A 12 7.80 6.01 -1.51
CA GLY A 12 7.71 6.93 -0.38
C GLY A 12 7.26 6.26 0.94
N LEU A 13 6.81 4.99 0.87
CA LEU A 13 6.41 4.20 2.05
C LEU A 13 7.46 3.17 2.49
N GLU A 14 8.72 3.31 2.08
CA GLU A 14 9.81 2.37 2.35
C GLU A 14 9.96 2.11 3.86
N LYS A 15 10.06 3.18 4.67
CA LYS A 15 10.24 3.08 6.13
C LYS A 15 9.09 2.37 6.85
N PRO A 16 7.80 2.76 6.67
CA PRO A 16 6.70 2.04 7.32
C PRO A 16 6.56 0.61 6.81
N VAL A 17 6.77 0.34 5.52
CA VAL A 17 6.71 -1.03 4.98
C VAL A 17 7.82 -1.91 5.56
N GLU A 18 9.04 -1.41 5.69
CA GLU A 18 10.14 -2.10 6.35
C GLU A 18 9.78 -2.46 7.80
N ALA A 19 9.25 -1.47 8.56
CA ALA A 19 8.82 -1.68 9.94
C ALA A 19 7.68 -2.72 10.04
N MET A 20 6.77 -2.77 9.07
CA MET A 20 5.71 -3.77 9.01
C MET A 20 6.27 -5.16 8.69
N LEU A 21 7.20 -5.26 7.72
CA LEU A 21 7.85 -6.52 7.37
C LEU A 21 8.63 -7.13 8.55
N HIS A 22 9.29 -6.30 9.35
CA HIS A 22 10.01 -6.77 10.54
C HIS A 22 9.07 -7.31 11.63
N LYS A 23 7.80 -6.89 11.65
CA LYS A 23 6.79 -7.43 12.57
C LYS A 23 6.16 -8.73 12.07
N GLU A 24 6.29 -9.04 10.79
CA GLU A 24 5.76 -10.28 10.22
C GLU A 24 6.60 -11.49 10.63
N GLY A 25 5.96 -12.43 11.32
CA GLY A 25 6.62 -13.64 11.76
C GLY A 25 7.16 -14.48 10.59
N GLY A 26 8.44 -14.85 10.65
CA GLY A 26 9.07 -15.72 9.65
C GLY A 26 9.58 -15.01 8.40
N VAL A 27 9.44 -13.68 8.32
CA VAL A 27 10.00 -12.84 7.25
C VAL A 27 11.39 -12.36 7.66
N ALA A 28 12.36 -12.48 6.74
CA ALA A 28 13.71 -11.92 6.88
C ALA A 28 13.95 -10.94 5.74
N VAL A 29 13.93 -9.64 6.06
CA VAL A 29 14.16 -8.56 5.08
C VAL A 29 15.62 -8.61 4.62
N GLU A 30 15.85 -8.66 3.32
CA GLU A 30 17.18 -8.60 2.72
C GLU A 30 17.49 -7.18 2.24
N ARG A 31 16.52 -6.53 1.63
CA ARG A 31 16.72 -5.20 1.04
C ARG A 31 15.39 -4.49 0.84
N ILE A 32 15.37 -3.20 1.15
CA ILE A 32 14.32 -2.27 0.74
C ILE A 32 14.89 -1.35 -0.34
N VAL A 33 14.15 -1.20 -1.41
CA VAL A 33 14.49 -0.30 -2.53
C VAL A 33 13.27 0.58 -2.83
N PRO A 34 13.42 1.68 -3.58
CA PRO A 34 12.28 2.55 -3.90
C PRO A 34 11.10 1.77 -4.48
N GLY A 35 9.97 1.74 -3.76
CA GLY A 35 8.73 1.06 -4.15
C GLY A 35 8.76 -0.48 -4.11
N ALA A 36 9.81 -1.13 -3.58
CA ALA A 36 9.86 -2.58 -3.48
C ALA A 36 10.67 -3.11 -2.28
N ALA A 37 10.33 -4.33 -1.86
CA ALA A 37 11.02 -5.07 -0.82
C ALA A 37 11.45 -6.44 -1.32
N ILE A 38 12.69 -6.84 -1.00
CA ILE A 38 13.24 -8.17 -1.21
C ILE A 38 13.44 -8.81 0.17
N TYR A 39 12.88 -9.99 0.36
CA TYR A 39 12.91 -10.67 1.64
C TYR A 39 12.79 -12.19 1.48
N ARG A 40 13.11 -12.93 2.53
CA ARG A 40 12.91 -14.39 2.59
C ARG A 40 11.81 -14.75 3.55
N SER A 41 11.01 -15.75 3.18
CA SER A 41 10.00 -16.35 4.05
C SER A 41 9.95 -17.86 3.87
N VAL A 42 9.56 -18.57 4.94
CA VAL A 42 9.31 -20.03 4.89
C VAL A 42 7.96 -20.32 4.25
N ARG A 43 6.97 -19.45 4.49
CA ARG A 43 5.62 -19.56 3.95
C ARG A 43 5.38 -18.50 2.90
N GLU A 44 4.45 -18.75 1.99
CA GLU A 44 3.98 -17.74 1.06
C GLU A 44 3.40 -16.56 1.85
N PRO A 45 3.93 -15.34 1.64
CA PRO A 45 3.51 -14.18 2.41
C PRO A 45 2.15 -13.65 1.93
N SER A 46 1.28 -13.33 2.91
CA SER A 46 0.03 -12.61 2.67
C SER A 46 0.09 -11.25 3.35
N LEU A 47 0.67 -10.28 2.67
CA LEU A 47 0.98 -8.96 3.21
C LEU A 47 -0.04 -7.92 2.72
N PRO A 48 -0.93 -7.40 3.59
CA PRO A 48 -1.97 -6.45 3.17
C PRO A 48 -1.43 -5.08 2.74
N PHE A 49 -0.19 -4.76 3.09
CA PHE A 49 0.49 -3.49 2.84
C PHE A 49 1.37 -3.48 1.59
N VAL A 50 1.33 -4.54 0.78
CA VAL A 50 2.02 -4.59 -0.51
C VAL A 50 1.02 -4.71 -1.66
N HIS A 51 1.41 -4.19 -2.81
CA HIS A 51 0.56 -4.19 -4.00
C HIS A 51 0.57 -5.51 -4.75
N GLN A 52 1.77 -6.04 -4.96
CA GLN A 52 1.99 -7.31 -5.64
C GLN A 52 3.13 -8.06 -4.96
N THR A 53 3.02 -9.37 -4.93
CA THR A 53 4.08 -10.26 -4.42
C THR A 53 4.48 -11.25 -5.49
N PHE A 54 5.77 -11.50 -5.57
CA PHE A 54 6.39 -12.43 -6.51
C PHE A 54 7.35 -13.36 -5.79
N SER A 55 7.41 -14.62 -6.21
CA SER A 55 8.54 -15.50 -5.90
C SER A 55 9.69 -15.19 -6.87
N VAL A 56 10.90 -15.04 -6.37
CA VAL A 56 12.07 -14.77 -7.17
C VAL A 56 12.61 -16.09 -7.71
N LEU A 57 12.42 -16.33 -9.01
CA LEU A 57 12.97 -17.48 -9.70
C LEU A 57 14.46 -17.27 -10.00
N PHE A 58 14.82 -16.09 -10.45
CA PHE A 58 16.20 -15.74 -10.72
C PHE A 58 16.45 -14.23 -10.53
N GLN A 59 17.63 -13.90 -10.00
CA GLN A 59 18.12 -12.53 -9.89
C GLN A 59 19.47 -12.44 -10.60
N MET A 60 19.64 -11.41 -11.40
CA MET A 60 20.87 -11.12 -12.12
C MET A 60 21.35 -9.69 -11.86
N LYS A 61 22.61 -9.43 -12.16
CA LYS A 61 23.17 -8.07 -12.13
C LYS A 61 22.36 -7.15 -13.05
N PRO A 62 22.39 -5.83 -12.82
CA PRO A 62 21.75 -4.87 -13.72
C PRO A 62 22.08 -5.14 -15.19
N VAL A 63 21.10 -4.91 -16.03
CA VAL A 63 21.17 -5.12 -17.48
C VAL A 63 20.77 -3.85 -18.21
N ALA A 64 21.13 -3.75 -19.49
CA ALA A 64 20.84 -2.56 -20.29
C ALA A 64 19.32 -2.40 -20.53
N ASP A 65 18.63 -3.49 -20.84
CA ASP A 65 17.19 -3.52 -21.13
C ASP A 65 16.60 -4.92 -20.91
N VAL A 66 15.29 -5.05 -21.13
CA VAL A 66 14.55 -6.31 -20.97
C VAL A 66 15.00 -7.39 -21.97
N ASN A 67 15.49 -7.01 -23.16
CA ASN A 67 15.97 -7.98 -24.16
C ASN A 67 17.29 -8.61 -23.70
N ASP A 68 18.18 -7.81 -23.09
CA ASP A 68 19.42 -8.31 -22.48
C ASP A 68 19.10 -9.24 -21.29
N ALA A 69 18.11 -8.88 -20.48
CA ALA A 69 17.63 -9.74 -19.39
C ALA A 69 17.17 -11.11 -19.93
N ILE A 70 16.34 -11.14 -20.96
CA ILE A 70 15.84 -12.38 -21.57
C ILE A 70 16.98 -13.20 -22.15
N ARG A 71 17.91 -12.57 -22.87
CA ARG A 71 19.09 -13.30 -23.42
C ARG A 71 19.91 -13.97 -22.33
N ARG A 72 20.14 -13.28 -21.21
CA ARG A 72 20.87 -13.85 -20.06
C ARG A 72 20.10 -14.98 -19.38
N LEU A 73 18.78 -14.87 -19.24
CA LEU A 73 17.94 -15.96 -18.74
C LEU A 73 18.07 -17.21 -19.60
N LEU A 74 17.97 -17.05 -20.92
CA LEU A 74 18.12 -18.17 -21.87
C LEU A 74 19.51 -18.80 -21.83
N ALA A 75 20.56 -17.98 -21.67
CA ALA A 75 21.93 -18.46 -21.63
C ALA A 75 22.28 -19.23 -20.35
N THR A 76 21.69 -18.84 -19.20
CA THR A 76 22.05 -19.46 -17.91
C THR A 76 21.22 -20.68 -17.56
N GLY A 77 19.94 -20.74 -17.92
CA GLY A 77 19.03 -21.82 -17.52
C GLY A 77 18.78 -21.97 -16.00
N SER A 78 19.58 -21.32 -15.15
CA SER A 78 19.55 -21.52 -13.69
C SER A 78 18.25 -21.11 -13.00
N TRP A 79 17.36 -20.42 -13.69
CA TRP A 79 16.02 -20.11 -13.19
C TRP A 79 15.14 -21.37 -13.06
N LEU A 80 15.47 -22.44 -13.76
CA LEU A 80 14.79 -23.74 -13.68
C LEU A 80 14.94 -24.38 -12.30
N ASP A 81 16.07 -24.16 -11.61
CA ASP A 81 16.34 -24.76 -10.30
C ASP A 81 15.34 -24.32 -9.21
N ARG A 82 14.72 -23.14 -9.40
CA ARG A 82 13.75 -22.57 -8.46
C ARG A 82 12.32 -22.58 -8.98
N PHE A 83 12.11 -23.22 -10.13
CA PHE A 83 10.79 -23.25 -10.73
C PHE A 83 9.85 -24.18 -9.93
N PRO A 84 8.61 -23.77 -9.62
CA PRO A 84 7.70 -24.56 -8.79
C PRO A 84 6.98 -25.61 -9.65
N TYR A 85 7.68 -26.65 -10.11
CA TYR A 85 7.17 -27.66 -11.03
C TYR A 85 5.88 -28.33 -10.57
N GLU A 86 5.70 -28.56 -9.26
CA GLU A 86 4.48 -29.14 -8.69
C GLU A 86 3.25 -28.27 -8.94
N GLU A 87 3.45 -26.96 -9.11
CA GLU A 87 2.39 -25.99 -9.31
C GLU A 87 2.11 -25.67 -10.78
N THR A 88 2.86 -26.27 -11.73
CA THR A 88 2.85 -25.84 -13.14
C THR A 88 2.02 -26.73 -14.05
N GLN A 89 1.76 -27.99 -13.69
CA GLN A 89 1.09 -28.95 -14.55
C GLN A 89 -0.27 -28.42 -15.07
N GLY A 90 -0.40 -28.37 -16.41
CA GLY A 90 -1.60 -27.94 -17.10
C GLY A 90 -1.90 -26.44 -17.04
N LYS A 91 -1.10 -25.65 -16.33
CA LYS A 91 -1.31 -24.19 -16.24
C LYS A 91 -0.92 -23.46 -17.51
N ARG A 92 -1.61 -22.36 -17.74
CA ARG A 92 -1.34 -21.42 -18.84
C ARG A 92 -0.62 -20.18 -18.29
N PHE A 93 0.36 -19.71 -19.02
CA PHE A 93 1.14 -18.56 -18.58
C PHE A 93 1.27 -17.49 -19.67
N ARG A 94 1.68 -16.30 -19.24
CA ARG A 94 2.23 -15.26 -20.12
C ARG A 94 3.50 -14.67 -19.52
N VAL A 95 4.39 -14.22 -20.39
CA VAL A 95 5.53 -13.40 -20.01
C VAL A 95 5.13 -11.94 -20.00
N VAL A 96 5.51 -11.22 -18.96
CA VAL A 96 5.31 -9.77 -18.79
C VAL A 96 6.68 -9.13 -18.65
N THR A 97 6.93 -8.04 -19.35
CA THR A 97 8.21 -7.32 -19.30
C THR A 97 8.02 -5.91 -18.76
N ALA A 98 8.90 -5.48 -17.85
CA ALA A 98 8.81 -4.19 -17.19
C ALA A 98 10.19 -3.60 -16.87
N VAL A 99 10.25 -2.26 -16.85
CA VAL A 99 11.39 -1.49 -16.35
C VAL A 99 10.87 -0.57 -15.24
N GLY A 100 11.39 -0.74 -14.02
CA GLY A 100 10.81 -0.07 -12.85
C GLY A 100 9.35 -0.44 -12.67
N ASP A 101 8.48 0.56 -12.67
CA ASP A 101 7.02 0.38 -12.50
C ASP A 101 6.26 0.42 -13.85
N GLN A 102 6.97 0.51 -14.97
CA GLN A 102 6.38 0.64 -16.29
C GLN A 102 6.47 -0.67 -17.09
N LEU A 103 5.34 -1.07 -17.66
CA LEU A 103 5.32 -2.15 -18.65
C LEU A 103 6.00 -1.67 -19.93
N VAL A 104 6.92 -2.48 -20.44
CA VAL A 104 7.63 -2.20 -21.68
C VAL A 104 7.51 -3.37 -22.64
N ALA A 105 7.45 -3.08 -23.95
CA ALA A 105 7.47 -4.12 -24.96
C ALA A 105 8.91 -4.64 -25.11
N ALA A 106 9.11 -5.96 -25.06
CA ALA A 106 10.33 -6.59 -25.48
C ALA A 106 10.25 -7.03 -26.97
N ASN A 107 11.41 -7.32 -27.55
CA ASN A 107 11.44 -7.89 -28.90
C ASN A 107 10.77 -9.27 -28.88
N MET A 108 9.75 -9.44 -29.74
CA MET A 108 8.94 -10.66 -29.81
C MET A 108 9.77 -11.92 -29.99
N ARG A 109 10.84 -11.87 -30.80
CA ARG A 109 11.72 -13.03 -30.98
C ARG A 109 12.31 -13.54 -29.67
N TYR A 110 12.75 -12.64 -28.78
CA TYR A 110 13.28 -13.04 -27.48
C TYR A 110 12.19 -13.55 -26.55
N VAL A 111 11.00 -12.93 -26.57
CA VAL A 111 9.85 -13.40 -25.79
C VAL A 111 9.44 -14.80 -26.23
N ASP A 112 9.31 -15.05 -27.54
CA ASP A 112 8.94 -16.36 -28.09
C ASP A 112 9.98 -17.44 -27.74
N MET A 113 11.28 -17.08 -27.77
CA MET A 113 12.35 -18.00 -27.33
C MET A 113 12.24 -18.35 -25.85
N LEU A 114 11.93 -17.36 -24.98
CA LEU A 114 11.75 -17.60 -23.56
C LEU A 114 10.48 -18.40 -23.29
N GLU A 115 9.35 -18.06 -23.94
CA GLU A 115 8.09 -18.80 -23.84
C GLU A 115 8.29 -20.26 -24.27
N LYS A 116 9.01 -20.51 -25.36
CA LYS A 116 9.36 -21.86 -25.84
C LYS A 116 10.18 -22.62 -24.80
N ALA A 117 11.23 -22.01 -24.26
CA ALA A 117 12.05 -22.63 -23.22
C ALA A 117 11.26 -22.99 -21.97
N ILE A 118 10.31 -22.11 -21.55
CA ILE A 118 9.41 -22.38 -20.43
C ILE A 118 8.50 -23.57 -20.76
N CYS A 119 7.86 -23.59 -21.94
CA CYS A 119 6.99 -24.69 -22.35
C CYS A 119 7.71 -26.03 -22.34
N GLU A 120 8.92 -26.10 -22.93
CA GLU A 120 9.71 -27.33 -23.06
C GLU A 120 10.15 -27.87 -21.71
N ASN A 121 10.48 -26.99 -20.74
CA ASN A 121 11.02 -27.42 -19.45
C ASN A 121 9.94 -27.62 -18.37
N THR A 122 8.75 -27.02 -18.51
CA THR A 122 7.73 -27.03 -17.45
C THR A 122 6.43 -27.69 -17.83
N GLY A 123 6.19 -27.94 -19.10
CA GLY A 123 4.92 -28.46 -19.63
C GLY A 123 3.77 -27.45 -19.61
N MET A 124 4.02 -26.19 -19.22
CA MET A 124 3.04 -25.11 -19.29
C MET A 124 2.75 -24.72 -20.74
N LYS A 125 1.59 -24.05 -20.96
CA LYS A 125 1.20 -23.54 -22.28
C LYS A 125 1.09 -22.02 -22.26
N THR A 126 1.53 -21.36 -23.32
CA THR A 126 1.38 -19.90 -23.47
C THR A 126 -0.09 -19.52 -23.66
N TYR A 127 -0.53 -18.48 -22.93
CA TYR A 127 -1.87 -17.93 -23.09
C TYR A 127 -1.92 -16.47 -22.60
N ARG A 128 -2.07 -15.53 -23.54
CA ARG A 128 -1.88 -14.09 -23.25
C ARG A 128 -3.09 -13.41 -22.64
N GLU A 129 -4.31 -13.85 -22.95
CA GLU A 129 -5.52 -13.13 -22.52
C GLU A 129 -5.90 -13.38 -21.06
N ARG A 130 -5.96 -14.64 -20.64
CA ARG A 130 -6.36 -15.07 -19.29
C ARG A 130 -5.39 -16.14 -18.77
N PRO A 131 -4.15 -15.79 -18.48
CA PRO A 131 -3.18 -16.73 -17.95
C PRO A 131 -3.54 -17.12 -16.52
N ASP A 132 -3.21 -18.36 -16.16
CA ASP A 132 -3.28 -18.83 -14.77
C ASP A 132 -2.08 -18.31 -13.98
N VAL A 133 -0.96 -18.03 -14.69
CA VAL A 133 0.31 -17.57 -14.12
C VAL A 133 0.89 -16.41 -14.95
N GLU A 134 1.46 -15.43 -14.27
CA GLU A 134 2.27 -14.39 -14.90
C GLU A 134 3.74 -14.55 -14.50
N LEU A 135 4.61 -14.66 -15.48
CA LEU A 135 6.07 -14.67 -15.34
C LEU A 135 6.60 -13.29 -15.75
N TRP A 136 7.32 -12.62 -14.86
CA TRP A 136 7.76 -11.26 -15.09
C TRP A 136 9.28 -11.20 -15.30
N VAL A 137 9.70 -10.52 -16.35
CA VAL A 137 11.09 -10.06 -16.53
C VAL A 137 11.11 -8.59 -16.14
N LEU A 138 11.61 -8.30 -14.96
CA LEU A 138 11.63 -6.96 -14.36
C LEU A 138 13.06 -6.43 -14.29
N CYS A 139 13.33 -5.34 -14.98
CA CYS A 139 14.59 -4.62 -14.91
C CYS A 139 14.46 -3.43 -13.96
N ARG A 140 15.39 -3.32 -13.01
CA ARG A 140 15.51 -2.19 -12.07
C ARG A 140 16.96 -1.72 -12.05
N PRO A 141 17.24 -0.50 -11.56
CA PRO A 141 18.62 0.01 -11.49
C PRO A 141 19.57 -0.88 -10.68
N GLU A 142 19.05 -1.54 -9.63
CA GLU A 142 19.86 -2.36 -8.73
C GLU A 142 20.04 -3.80 -9.18
N ALA A 143 19.13 -4.35 -9.98
CA ALA A 143 19.17 -5.73 -10.47
C ALA A 143 18.08 -5.98 -11.53
N ALA A 144 18.20 -7.08 -12.26
CA ALA A 144 17.10 -7.60 -13.05
C ALA A 144 16.61 -8.93 -12.45
N TYR A 145 15.34 -9.20 -12.59
CA TYR A 145 14.66 -10.30 -11.93
C TYR A 145 13.81 -11.09 -12.93
N PHE A 146 13.80 -12.42 -12.76
CA PHE A 146 12.77 -13.28 -13.31
C PHE A 146 11.89 -13.77 -12.17
N LEU A 147 10.60 -13.45 -12.26
CA LEU A 147 9.67 -13.50 -11.15
C LEU A 147 8.42 -14.30 -11.50
N TRP A 148 7.94 -15.07 -10.54
CA TRP A 148 6.65 -15.74 -10.58
C TRP A 148 5.66 -14.94 -9.73
N ARG A 149 4.59 -14.44 -10.33
CA ARG A 149 3.58 -13.67 -9.59
C ARG A 149 2.76 -14.57 -8.67
N ILE A 150 2.65 -14.18 -7.42
CA ILE A 150 1.86 -14.85 -6.40
C ILE A 150 0.54 -14.10 -6.19
N GLY A 151 -0.53 -14.86 -5.96
CA GLY A 151 -1.84 -14.31 -5.65
C GLY A 151 -2.59 -13.76 -6.86
N LYS A 152 -3.85 -13.42 -6.64
CA LYS A 152 -4.73 -12.85 -7.67
C LYS A 152 -4.47 -11.35 -7.84
N ARG A 153 -4.73 -10.83 -9.04
CA ARG A 153 -4.80 -9.39 -9.27
C ARG A 153 -5.72 -8.74 -8.24
N SER A 154 -5.25 -7.66 -7.61
CA SER A 154 -6.11 -6.83 -6.77
C SER A 154 -7.34 -6.38 -7.56
N ALA A 155 -8.50 -6.41 -6.91
CA ALA A 155 -9.76 -5.97 -7.52
C ALA A 155 -9.66 -4.53 -8.05
N THR A 156 -10.43 -4.24 -9.08
CA THR A 156 -10.50 -2.92 -9.72
C THR A 156 -10.82 -1.86 -8.66
N ARG A 157 -9.97 -0.87 -8.54
CA ARG A 157 -10.14 0.25 -7.63
C ARG A 157 -11.31 1.13 -8.08
N GLN A 158 -12.19 1.51 -7.17
CA GLN A 158 -13.15 2.58 -7.42
C GLN A 158 -12.44 3.93 -7.37
N GLU A 159 -12.84 4.83 -8.25
CA GLU A 159 -12.26 6.17 -8.32
C GLU A 159 -12.43 6.93 -6.99
N GLY A 160 -11.41 7.68 -6.57
CA GLY A 160 -11.42 8.41 -5.30
C GLY A 160 -11.11 7.59 -4.05
N GLN A 161 -11.00 6.25 -4.14
CA GLN A 161 -10.65 5.43 -2.98
C GLN A 161 -9.15 5.25 -2.82
N LEU A 162 -8.68 5.20 -1.58
CA LEU A 162 -7.32 4.77 -1.28
C LEU A 162 -7.13 3.29 -1.64
N ARG A 163 -5.95 2.95 -2.11
CA ARG A 163 -5.55 1.56 -2.33
C ARG A 163 -5.49 0.82 -1.00
N SER A 164 -5.83 -0.46 -1.01
CA SER A 164 -5.84 -1.29 0.19
C SER A 164 -4.47 -1.39 0.88
N ASP A 165 -3.39 -1.43 0.11
CA ASP A 165 -2.03 -1.43 0.64
C ASP A 165 -1.69 -0.12 1.37
N VAL A 166 -2.08 1.03 0.82
CA VAL A 166 -1.93 2.33 1.49
C VAL A 166 -2.79 2.40 2.75
N CYS A 167 -4.04 1.90 2.69
CA CYS A 167 -4.91 1.85 3.87
C CYS A 167 -4.30 1.01 5.01
N ALA A 168 -3.65 -0.11 4.68
CA ALA A 168 -2.96 -0.94 5.68
C ALA A 168 -1.78 -0.20 6.32
N VAL A 169 -1.01 0.57 5.54
CA VAL A 169 0.07 1.41 6.08
C VAL A 169 -0.48 2.53 6.95
N VAL A 170 -1.56 3.21 6.54
CA VAL A 170 -2.23 4.24 7.35
C VAL A 170 -2.72 3.66 8.68
N ALA A 171 -3.38 2.49 8.66
CA ALA A 171 -3.83 1.82 9.86
C ALA A 171 -2.66 1.44 10.80
N PHE A 172 -1.54 0.98 10.26
CA PHE A 172 -0.34 0.70 11.02
C PHE A 172 0.25 1.97 11.67
N LEU A 173 0.36 3.06 10.91
CA LEU A 173 0.89 4.33 11.40
C LEU A 173 0.00 4.98 12.46
N SER A 174 -1.32 4.73 12.42
CA SER A 174 -2.26 5.26 13.41
C SER A 174 -2.12 4.63 14.80
N ARG A 175 -1.42 3.50 14.93
CA ARG A 175 -1.23 2.76 16.19
C ARG A 175 -2.55 2.41 16.90
N CYS A 176 -3.64 2.25 16.16
CA CYS A 176 -5.00 2.09 16.70
C CYS A 176 -5.28 0.72 17.34
N SER A 177 -4.32 -0.20 17.34
CA SER A 177 -4.51 -1.55 17.89
C SER A 177 -4.84 -1.53 19.38
N GLY A 178 -5.96 -2.16 19.76
CA GLY A 178 -6.46 -2.19 21.15
C GLY A 178 -7.10 -0.88 21.63
N GLY A 179 -7.02 0.19 20.86
CA GLY A 179 -7.50 1.54 21.20
C GLY A 179 -8.80 1.94 20.51
N SER A 180 -9.22 3.17 20.79
CA SER A 180 -10.32 3.87 20.14
C SER A 180 -9.80 4.66 18.94
N ALA A 181 -10.45 4.52 17.80
CA ALA A 181 -10.05 5.21 16.58
C ALA A 181 -11.23 5.87 15.87
N THR A 182 -10.97 7.02 15.26
CA THR A 182 -11.96 7.76 14.46
C THR A 182 -11.39 8.08 13.09
N ILE A 183 -12.18 7.85 12.04
CA ILE A 183 -11.91 8.30 10.68
C ILE A 183 -12.82 9.49 10.40
N LEU A 184 -12.25 10.65 10.08
CA LEU A 184 -12.94 11.85 9.63
C LEU A 184 -12.85 11.93 8.09
N GLY A 185 -13.98 12.13 7.42
CA GLY A 185 -14.06 12.19 5.96
C GLY A 185 -14.05 10.78 5.31
N GLY A 186 -14.60 9.77 5.97
CA GLY A 186 -14.70 8.42 5.44
C GLY A 186 -15.63 8.32 4.23
N THR A 187 -15.09 8.00 3.06
CA THR A 187 -15.85 7.81 1.81
C THR A 187 -15.82 6.38 1.30
N SER A 188 -14.96 5.53 1.89
CA SER A 188 -14.85 4.13 1.48
C SER A 188 -14.62 3.18 2.64
N GLY A 189 -15.16 1.96 2.52
CA GLY A 189 -14.96 0.93 3.53
C GLY A 189 -13.53 0.38 3.63
N THR A 190 -12.65 0.66 2.66
CA THR A 190 -11.29 0.06 2.60
C THR A 190 -10.42 0.49 3.76
N LEU A 191 -10.37 1.80 4.06
CA LEU A 191 -9.60 2.31 5.21
C LEU A 191 -10.21 1.86 6.53
N VAL A 192 -11.54 1.88 6.64
CA VAL A 192 -12.27 1.39 7.81
C VAL A 192 -11.95 -0.09 8.08
N GLN A 193 -11.98 -0.92 7.03
CA GLN A 193 -11.62 -2.33 7.12
C GLN A 193 -10.16 -2.53 7.54
N ALA A 194 -9.24 -1.73 7.01
CA ALA A 194 -7.82 -1.80 7.36
C ALA A 194 -7.59 -1.48 8.84
N MET A 195 -8.20 -0.40 9.37
CA MET A 195 -8.09 -0.04 10.79
C MET A 195 -8.73 -1.10 11.70
N LYS A 196 -9.86 -1.68 11.30
CA LYS A 196 -10.46 -2.80 12.01
C LYS A 196 -9.56 -4.02 12.03
N SER A 197 -8.96 -4.37 10.89
CA SER A 197 -8.01 -5.48 10.78
C SER A 197 -6.71 -5.24 11.55
N CYS A 198 -6.33 -3.97 11.75
CA CYS A 198 -5.21 -3.58 12.62
C CYS A 198 -5.52 -3.76 14.12
N GLY A 199 -6.78 -4.04 14.48
CA GLY A 199 -7.18 -4.36 15.86
C GLY A 199 -7.72 -3.17 16.65
N ALA A 200 -8.26 -2.14 16.01
CA ALA A 200 -8.97 -1.08 16.73
C ALA A 200 -10.13 -1.68 17.54
N ARG A 201 -10.16 -1.39 18.85
CA ARG A 201 -11.19 -1.90 19.77
C ARG A 201 -12.54 -1.24 19.50
N THR A 202 -12.55 0.07 19.39
CA THR A 202 -13.71 0.85 18.96
C THR A 202 -13.33 1.67 17.74
N LEU A 203 -14.20 1.66 16.72
CA LEU A 203 -13.95 2.38 15.49
C LEU A 203 -15.19 3.19 15.11
N THR A 204 -14.99 4.50 14.98
CA THR A 204 -15.99 5.45 14.49
C THR A 204 -15.58 5.96 13.11
N CYS A 205 -16.54 6.08 12.21
CA CYS A 205 -16.33 6.67 10.89
C CYS A 205 -17.35 7.81 10.67
N VAL A 206 -16.86 9.01 10.50
CA VAL A 206 -17.66 10.17 10.15
C VAL A 206 -17.65 10.33 8.63
N CYS A 207 -18.82 10.25 8.04
CA CYS A 207 -19.02 10.27 6.59
C CYS A 207 -19.66 11.57 6.15
N PRO A 208 -19.19 12.20 5.06
CA PRO A 208 -19.72 13.49 4.61
C PRO A 208 -21.14 13.37 4.06
N ASP A 209 -21.58 12.19 3.68
CA ASP A 209 -22.86 11.94 3.04
C ASP A 209 -23.44 10.57 3.38
N ARG A 210 -24.76 10.46 3.18
CA ARG A 210 -25.55 9.26 3.48
C ARG A 210 -25.15 8.04 2.62
N ALA A 211 -24.69 8.25 1.39
CA ALA A 211 -24.31 7.15 0.50
C ALA A 211 -23.03 6.48 1.01
N SER A 212 -22.04 7.29 1.38
CA SER A 212 -20.79 6.84 2.03
C SER A 212 -21.08 6.11 3.36
N ALA A 213 -21.97 6.69 4.18
CA ALA A 213 -22.36 6.10 5.46
C ALA A 213 -22.98 4.71 5.29
N ARG A 214 -23.94 4.55 4.35
CA ARG A 214 -24.54 3.27 4.01
C ARG A 214 -23.52 2.28 3.48
N LEU A 215 -22.70 2.70 2.52
CA LEU A 215 -21.66 1.84 1.93
C LEU A 215 -20.73 1.25 2.99
N ILE A 216 -20.34 2.04 3.98
CA ILE A 216 -19.46 1.59 5.07
C ILE A 216 -20.21 0.69 6.03
N GLY A 217 -21.43 1.06 6.45
CA GLY A 217 -22.27 0.28 7.35
C GLY A 217 -22.57 -1.12 6.82
N ASP A 218 -22.86 -1.23 5.52
CA ASP A 218 -23.14 -2.51 4.86
C ASP A 218 -21.89 -3.39 4.73
N LYS A 219 -20.72 -2.80 4.48
CA LYS A 219 -19.48 -3.53 4.22
C LYS A 219 -18.68 -3.90 5.48
N VAL A 220 -18.75 -3.07 6.53
CA VAL A 220 -17.87 -3.24 7.71
C VAL A 220 -18.72 -3.30 8.98
N ARG A 221 -18.95 -4.51 9.48
CA ARG A 221 -19.71 -4.74 10.71
C ARG A 221 -18.94 -4.23 11.96
N GLY A 222 -19.68 -3.76 12.98
CA GLY A 222 -19.12 -3.37 14.27
C GLY A 222 -18.32 -2.06 14.23
N VAL A 223 -18.68 -1.15 13.31
CA VAL A 223 -18.18 0.22 13.22
C VAL A 223 -19.33 1.17 13.49
N ARG A 224 -19.12 2.18 14.34
CA ARG A 224 -20.06 3.27 14.51
C ARG A 224 -19.91 4.20 13.31
N VAL A 225 -20.97 4.34 12.52
CA VAL A 225 -20.98 5.24 11.36
C VAL A 225 -21.83 6.45 11.71
N ILE A 226 -21.29 7.65 11.49
CA ILE A 226 -21.93 8.93 11.72
C ILE A 226 -21.98 9.67 10.38
N GLU A 227 -23.17 10.10 9.96
CA GLU A 227 -23.34 11.03 8.85
C GLU A 227 -23.17 12.46 9.39
N GLY A 228 -22.20 13.22 8.88
CA GLY A 228 -21.94 14.57 9.36
C GLY A 228 -20.64 15.17 8.85
N SER A 229 -20.37 16.38 9.30
CA SER A 229 -19.15 17.11 8.95
C SER A 229 -17.93 16.57 9.71
N SER A 230 -16.79 16.54 9.05
CA SER A 230 -15.49 16.23 9.70
C SER A 230 -15.07 17.32 10.69
N GLY A 231 -15.66 18.52 10.61
CA GLY A 231 -15.34 19.64 11.48
C GLY A 231 -16.10 19.67 12.80
N TYR A 232 -17.05 18.75 13.01
CA TYR A 232 -17.81 18.67 14.25
C TYR A 232 -18.39 17.26 14.45
N THR A 233 -18.15 16.68 15.62
CA THR A 233 -18.70 15.39 16.01
C THR A 233 -19.28 15.43 17.42
N ASP A 234 -20.11 14.44 17.76
CA ASP A 234 -20.63 14.22 19.12
C ASP A 234 -19.66 13.44 20.04
N LEU A 235 -18.43 13.22 19.59
CA LEU A 235 -17.40 12.52 20.37
C LEU A 235 -16.89 13.42 21.50
N ALA A 236 -16.67 12.82 22.66
CA ALA A 236 -16.12 13.54 23.83
C ALA A 236 -14.67 14.00 23.56
N ASP A 237 -14.29 15.10 24.23
CA ASP A 237 -12.93 15.60 24.20
C ASP A 237 -11.95 14.52 24.67
N ARG A 238 -10.76 14.45 24.06
CA ARG A 238 -9.66 13.56 24.44
C ARG A 238 -10.08 12.10 24.63
N SER A 239 -11.01 11.63 23.77
CA SER A 239 -11.59 10.30 23.87
C SER A 239 -10.97 9.27 22.91
N GLN A 240 -10.22 9.72 21.90
CA GLN A 240 -9.69 8.89 20.84
C GLN A 240 -8.19 8.70 20.95
N ASP A 241 -7.72 7.45 20.83
CA ASP A 241 -6.28 7.12 20.76
C ASP A 241 -5.69 7.40 19.38
N ALA A 242 -6.53 7.32 18.34
CA ALA A 242 -6.14 7.62 16.97
C ALA A 242 -7.23 8.37 16.20
N VAL A 243 -6.84 9.37 15.44
CA VAL A 243 -7.73 10.06 14.50
C VAL A 243 -7.07 10.03 13.12
N THR A 244 -7.83 9.61 12.10
CA THR A 244 -7.38 9.66 10.70
C THR A 244 -8.27 10.62 9.92
N LEU A 245 -7.68 11.69 9.41
CA LEU A 245 -8.34 12.62 8.49
C LEU A 245 -7.96 12.23 7.05
N TYR A 246 -8.94 11.78 6.30
CA TYR A 246 -8.77 11.46 4.89
C TYR A 246 -9.46 12.52 4.02
N LEU A 247 -8.64 13.21 3.23
CA LEU A 247 -9.10 14.16 2.22
C LEU A 247 -8.96 13.49 0.85
N PRO A 248 -10.06 13.22 0.12
CA PRO A 248 -9.99 12.60 -1.20
C PRO A 248 -9.09 13.38 -2.14
N VAL A 249 -8.07 12.71 -2.67
CA VAL A 249 -6.98 13.33 -3.45
C VAL A 249 -7.48 13.98 -4.75
N LYS A 250 -8.62 13.52 -5.29
CA LYS A 250 -9.25 14.03 -6.52
C LYS A 250 -10.40 15.00 -6.26
N ALA A 251 -10.66 15.41 -5.02
CA ALA A 251 -11.65 16.43 -4.77
C ALA A 251 -11.24 17.75 -5.46
N GLU A 252 -12.13 18.31 -6.25
CA GLU A 252 -11.83 19.51 -7.05
C GLU A 252 -11.53 20.72 -6.18
N ARG A 253 -12.09 20.79 -5.00
CA ARG A 253 -11.79 21.83 -3.98
C ARG A 253 -12.07 21.29 -2.58
N TYR A 254 -11.11 21.46 -1.69
CA TYR A 254 -11.34 21.54 -0.25
C TYR A 254 -11.21 23.01 0.14
N GLU A 255 -12.24 23.55 0.76
CA GLU A 255 -12.10 24.88 1.35
C GLU A 255 -11.12 24.81 2.52
N GLU A 256 -10.21 25.78 2.59
CA GLU A 256 -9.22 25.86 3.70
C GLU A 256 -9.91 25.89 5.08
N SER A 257 -11.10 26.49 5.15
CA SER A 257 -11.97 26.52 6.33
C SER A 257 -12.42 25.14 6.78
N GLU A 258 -12.83 24.26 5.84
CA GLU A 258 -13.27 22.90 6.15
C GLU A 258 -12.12 22.06 6.70
N LEU A 259 -10.95 22.14 6.07
CA LEU A 259 -9.75 21.46 6.55
C LEU A 259 -9.36 21.96 7.94
N ARG A 260 -9.40 23.27 8.17
CA ARG A 260 -9.09 23.85 9.47
C ARG A 260 -10.06 23.36 10.55
N ASN A 261 -11.35 23.37 10.28
CA ASN A 261 -12.36 22.86 11.21
C ASN A 261 -12.17 21.38 11.52
N ALA A 262 -11.88 20.54 10.50
CA ALA A 262 -11.60 19.14 10.70
C ALA A 262 -10.33 18.89 11.54
N LEU A 263 -9.31 19.75 11.41
CA LEU A 263 -8.10 19.68 12.25
C LEU A 263 -8.36 20.08 13.69
N TYR A 264 -9.18 21.12 13.92
CA TYR A 264 -9.61 21.51 15.27
C TYR A 264 -10.40 20.39 15.93
N GLU A 265 -11.34 19.79 15.21
CA GLU A 265 -12.12 18.67 15.73
C GLU A 265 -11.26 17.44 16.01
N ALA A 266 -10.35 17.09 15.08
CA ALA A 266 -9.42 16.01 15.28
C ALA A 266 -8.58 16.21 16.55
N ARG A 267 -8.06 17.43 16.77
CA ARG A 267 -7.32 17.78 17.98
C ARG A 267 -8.19 17.69 19.25
N ARG A 268 -9.44 18.18 19.21
CA ARG A 268 -10.35 18.16 20.35
C ARG A 268 -10.61 16.74 20.85
N ILE A 269 -10.90 15.82 19.92
CA ILE A 269 -11.26 14.45 20.28
C ILE A 269 -10.05 13.56 20.56
N LEU A 270 -8.84 13.92 20.09
CA LEU A 270 -7.62 13.17 20.25
C LEU A 270 -7.05 13.31 21.67
N ARG A 271 -6.60 12.20 22.26
CA ARG A 271 -5.87 12.17 23.51
C ARG A 271 -4.50 12.84 23.37
N GLU A 272 -3.91 13.26 24.47
CA GLU A 272 -2.61 13.94 24.51
C GLU A 272 -1.48 13.06 23.93
N ASP A 273 -1.51 11.76 24.17
CA ASP A 273 -0.59 10.77 23.63
C ASP A 273 -1.07 10.14 22.30
N GLY A 274 -2.23 10.57 21.83
CA GLY A 274 -2.87 10.03 20.62
C GLY A 274 -2.15 10.39 19.34
N VAL A 275 -2.48 9.69 18.25
CA VAL A 275 -1.88 9.89 16.92
C VAL A 275 -2.91 10.41 15.94
N LEU A 276 -2.59 11.53 15.29
CA LEU A 276 -3.33 12.08 14.16
C LEU A 276 -2.62 11.68 12.85
N ILE A 277 -3.35 11.00 11.98
CA ILE A 277 -2.90 10.72 10.61
C ILE A 277 -3.69 11.60 9.65
N ILE A 278 -2.99 12.26 8.74
CA ILE A 278 -3.62 13.04 7.67
C ILE A 278 -3.16 12.47 6.34
N VAL A 279 -4.09 12.15 5.46
CA VAL A 279 -3.82 11.70 4.09
C VAL A 279 -4.46 12.67 3.13
N ALA A 280 -3.65 13.41 2.38
CA ALA A 280 -4.14 14.44 1.48
C ALA A 280 -3.18 14.73 0.32
N ALA A 281 -3.69 15.37 -0.73
CA ALA A 281 -2.84 16.00 -1.74
C ALA A 281 -2.08 17.18 -1.14
N LEU A 282 -0.82 17.38 -1.55
CA LEU A 282 0.05 18.42 -0.99
C LEU A 282 -0.53 19.82 -1.15
N HIS A 283 -1.07 20.13 -2.34
CA HIS A 283 -1.60 21.45 -2.64
C HIS A 283 -2.86 21.83 -1.81
N HIS A 284 -3.55 20.83 -1.24
CA HIS A 284 -4.70 21.07 -0.38
C HIS A 284 -4.32 21.25 1.10
N ALA A 285 -3.31 20.56 1.56
CA ALA A 285 -3.06 20.41 3.00
C ALA A 285 -1.85 21.21 3.51
N GLU A 286 -0.79 21.35 2.70
CA GLU A 286 0.51 21.83 3.22
C GLU A 286 0.47 23.23 3.81
N SER A 287 -0.23 24.17 3.16
CA SER A 287 -0.33 25.56 3.66
C SER A 287 -1.10 25.64 4.99
N THR A 288 -2.21 24.91 5.08
CA THR A 288 -3.05 24.86 6.27
C THR A 288 -2.31 24.19 7.43
N LEU A 289 -1.66 23.06 7.17
CA LEU A 289 -0.93 22.33 8.21
C LEU A 289 0.25 23.12 8.77
N ARG A 290 0.95 23.92 7.95
CA ARG A 290 2.03 24.81 8.42
C ARG A 290 1.52 25.91 9.37
N LYS A 291 0.27 26.33 9.21
CA LYS A 291 -0.38 27.37 10.04
C LYS A 291 -1.09 26.78 11.27
N THR A 292 -1.31 25.45 11.30
CA THR A 292 -2.04 24.80 12.38
C THR A 292 -1.17 24.70 13.63
N GLN A 293 -1.63 25.34 14.70
CA GLN A 293 -1.01 25.27 16.03
C GLN A 293 -1.53 24.07 16.82
N GLY A 294 -0.82 23.69 17.89
CA GLY A 294 -1.24 22.66 18.84
C GLY A 294 -1.06 21.23 18.34
N VAL A 295 -0.37 21.00 17.22
CA VAL A 295 0.07 19.70 16.75
C VAL A 295 1.53 19.74 16.31
N ARG A 296 2.27 18.66 16.51
CA ARG A 296 3.64 18.48 16.03
C ARG A 296 3.72 17.35 15.04
N ALA A 297 4.48 17.51 13.97
CA ALA A 297 4.75 16.45 13.03
C ALA A 297 5.77 15.47 13.63
N LEU A 298 5.42 14.18 13.63
CA LEU A 298 6.33 13.08 13.97
C LEU A 298 7.03 12.52 12.74
N ALA A 299 6.27 12.40 11.64
CA ALA A 299 6.77 11.93 10.36
C ALA A 299 5.91 12.46 9.20
N ARG A 300 6.51 12.47 8.01
CA ARG A 300 5.84 12.74 6.74
C ARG A 300 6.35 11.76 5.71
N TYR A 301 5.43 11.21 4.94
CA TYR A 301 5.71 10.29 3.83
C TYR A 301 5.13 10.88 2.56
N ASP A 302 5.99 11.35 1.68
CA ASP A 302 5.59 11.89 0.37
C ASP A 302 5.40 10.74 -0.62
N LEU A 303 4.27 10.75 -1.33
CA LEU A 303 3.90 9.69 -2.25
C LEU A 303 3.03 10.24 -3.40
N THR A 304 2.81 9.43 -4.42
CA THR A 304 1.88 9.76 -5.49
C THR A 304 0.62 8.91 -5.37
N LEU A 305 -0.53 9.56 -5.21
CA LEU A 305 -1.85 8.93 -5.17
C LEU A 305 -2.67 9.40 -6.36
N SER A 306 -3.17 8.46 -7.18
CA SER A 306 -3.98 8.78 -8.38
C SER A 306 -3.34 9.81 -9.33
N GLY A 307 -2.00 9.79 -9.44
CA GLY A 307 -1.26 10.74 -10.28
C GLY A 307 -0.99 12.10 -9.60
N GLN A 308 -1.44 12.33 -8.37
CA GLN A 308 -1.24 13.59 -7.65
C GLN A 308 -0.19 13.44 -6.54
N ARG A 309 0.65 14.46 -6.39
CA ARG A 309 1.58 14.55 -5.27
C ARG A 309 0.81 14.69 -3.97
N SER A 310 1.01 13.76 -3.08
CA SER A 310 0.27 13.60 -1.82
C SER A 310 1.23 13.31 -0.68
N ALA A 311 0.77 13.37 0.54
CA ALA A 311 1.52 12.88 1.69
C ALA A 311 0.62 12.23 2.74
N ILE A 312 1.27 11.42 3.56
CA ILE A 312 0.76 10.95 4.84
C ILE A 312 1.55 11.69 5.92
N TRP A 313 0.87 12.52 6.69
CA TRP A 313 1.44 13.13 7.88
C TRP A 313 1.06 12.32 9.10
N VAL A 314 2.04 12.03 9.94
CA VAL A 314 1.87 11.46 11.27
C VAL A 314 2.13 12.57 12.26
N MET A 315 1.14 12.92 13.04
CA MET A 315 1.17 14.07 13.95
C MET A 315 0.73 13.65 15.35
N GLN A 316 1.05 14.46 16.31
CA GLN A 316 0.66 14.29 17.71
C GLN A 316 0.25 15.65 18.27
N PRO A 317 -0.68 15.73 19.23
CA PRO A 317 -0.92 16.96 19.96
C PRO A 317 0.39 17.51 20.55
N LYS A 318 0.57 18.83 20.48
CA LYS A 318 1.63 19.51 21.20
C LYS A 318 1.11 19.79 22.59
N GLU A 319 1.87 19.46 23.62
CA GLU A 319 1.59 19.94 24.97
C GLU A 319 1.45 21.47 24.91
N GLU A 320 0.37 22.00 25.41
CA GLU A 320 0.27 23.45 25.62
C GLU A 320 1.32 23.74 26.70
N ASP A 321 2.33 24.56 26.34
CA ASP A 321 3.20 25.13 27.33
C ASP A 321 2.26 25.75 28.39
N ALA A 322 2.30 25.23 29.61
CA ALA A 322 1.55 25.79 30.71
C ALA A 322 1.93 27.28 30.74
N PHE A 323 1.02 28.12 30.31
CA PHE A 323 1.20 29.57 30.50
C PHE A 323 1.37 29.76 32.00
N GLU A 324 2.59 30.07 32.40
CA GLU A 324 2.83 30.67 33.72
C GLU A 324 1.91 31.89 33.82
N ALA A 325 0.90 31.76 34.67
CA ALA A 325 -0.04 32.80 35.00
C ALA A 325 0.62 33.83 35.92
#